data_88a34f37ecd607551a29e68b4ffd006d
#
_entry.id   88a34f37ecd607551a29e68b4ffd006d
#
_cell.length_a   1.000
_cell.length_b   1.000
_cell.length_c   1.000
_cell.angle_alpha   90.00
_cell.angle_beta   90.00
_cell.angle_gamma   90.00
#
_symmetry.space_group_name_H-M   'P 1'
#
loop_
_entity.id
_entity.type
_entity.pdbx_description
1 polymer ?
#
loop_
_entity_poly.entity_id
_entity_poly.type
_entity_poly.pdbx_seq_one_letter_code
_entity_poly.pdbx_strand_id
1 'polypeptide(L)'
;MIPSKILKSSKSLVILICLLLWGCNNTLGEKLPRIAIAGLAIESSTFSPAFTHEEAFLAREGEEVFSYYPFLSKDSINRKKADWFPTIRGHALPGGIVTREAYESLVNKTLTMLEKNLPYDGLFFDIHGAMSVVELDDPEGDFITRIRKVVGKETIISTSMDLHGNVSKVLAQNTDLITCYRMAPHEDAIESKKRALENLLVRLENGKGKPAYKAWIPVPILLPGEKTSTRIEPGKSLYAKVKPAADQEGIIDAAIWVGYPWADEPRNHGVVMVTGDEKKVVSKTAERLAESFWNARKQFDF
;
A
#
# COMPACT_ATOMS: atom_id res chain seq x y z
N MET A 1 -67.69 -12.04 53.28
CA MET A 1 -66.62 -11.05 53.30
C MET A 1 -65.27 -11.78 53.31
N ILE A 2 -64.62 -11.90 52.21
CA ILE A 2 -63.29 -12.51 52.11
C ILE A 2 -62.35 -11.40 51.57
N PRO A 3 -61.24 -11.07 52.26
CA PRO A 3 -60.42 -9.93 51.88
C PRO A 3 -59.43 -10.28 50.68
N SER A 4 -59.43 -9.43 49.70
CA SER A 4 -58.53 -9.37 48.57
C SER A 4 -57.14 -8.96 49.01
N LYS A 5 -56.18 -9.89 49.08
CA LYS A 5 -54.76 -9.60 49.21
C LYS A 5 -53.96 -10.79 48.71
N ILE A 6 -53.79 -10.97 47.43
CA ILE A 6 -52.67 -11.66 46.79
C ILE A 6 -52.69 -11.29 45.28
N LEU A 7 -52.07 -10.19 44.89
CA LEU A 7 -51.61 -9.94 43.50
C LEU A 7 -50.65 -8.76 43.43
N LYS A 8 -49.50 -8.85 44.07
CA LYS A 8 -48.39 -7.86 43.88
C LYS A 8 -47.02 -8.46 43.90
N SER A 9 -46.85 -9.73 43.51
CA SER A 9 -45.53 -10.37 43.58
C SER A 9 -44.94 -10.87 42.25
N SER A 10 -45.66 -10.76 41.15
CA SER A 10 -45.17 -11.35 39.88
C SER A 10 -44.47 -10.38 38.92
N LYS A 11 -44.59 -9.05 39.14
CA LYS A 11 -43.95 -8.07 38.23
C LYS A 11 -42.49 -7.77 38.56
N SER A 12 -42.06 -7.94 39.80
CA SER A 12 -40.66 -7.67 40.19
C SER A 12 -39.69 -8.81 39.82
N LEU A 13 -40.20 -10.04 39.69
CA LEU A 13 -39.33 -11.18 39.30
C LEU A 13 -39.01 -11.20 37.80
N VAL A 14 -39.93 -10.73 36.96
CA VAL A 14 -39.71 -10.66 35.50
C VAL A 14 -38.70 -9.57 35.12
N ILE A 15 -38.69 -8.45 35.86
CA ILE A 15 -37.72 -7.35 35.61
C ILE A 15 -36.29 -7.77 36.03
N LEU A 16 -36.13 -8.58 37.07
CA LEU A 16 -34.83 -9.06 37.53
C LEU A 16 -34.23 -10.10 36.55
N ILE A 17 -35.04 -10.93 35.90
CA ILE A 17 -34.61 -11.90 34.89
C ILE A 17 -34.23 -11.19 33.59
N CYS A 18 -34.92 -10.12 33.20
CA CYS A 18 -34.52 -9.32 32.00
C CYS A 18 -33.21 -8.54 32.21
N LEU A 19 -32.89 -8.11 33.44
CA LEU A 19 -31.63 -7.44 33.75
C LEU A 19 -30.44 -8.42 33.82
N LEU A 20 -30.67 -9.70 34.13
CA LEU A 20 -29.63 -10.73 34.11
C LEU A 20 -29.33 -11.26 32.71
N LEU A 21 -30.25 -11.11 31.75
CA LEU A 21 -30.02 -11.48 30.35
C LEU A 21 -29.33 -10.36 29.54
N TRP A 22 -29.26 -9.14 30.02
CA TRP A 22 -28.55 -8.04 29.36
C TRP A 22 -27.09 -7.90 29.80
N GLY A 23 -26.63 -8.71 30.76
CA GLY A 23 -25.24 -8.73 31.25
C GLY A 23 -24.33 -9.74 30.56
N CYS A 24 -24.84 -10.57 29.65
CA CYS A 24 -23.99 -11.41 28.76
C CYS A 24 -23.78 -10.72 27.42
N ASN A 25 -23.20 -9.53 27.41
CA ASN A 25 -22.40 -9.12 26.25
C ASN A 25 -21.21 -10.06 26.21
N ASN A 26 -21.33 -11.11 25.41
CA ASN A 26 -20.19 -11.85 24.92
C ASN A 26 -19.23 -10.83 24.30
N THR A 27 -18.21 -10.45 25.04
CA THR A 27 -16.95 -10.00 24.45
C THR A 27 -16.34 -11.26 23.79
N LEU A 28 -16.93 -11.69 22.67
CA LEU A 28 -16.18 -12.40 21.65
C LEU A 28 -15.06 -11.44 21.32
N GLY A 29 -13.82 -11.77 21.72
CA GLY A 29 -12.68 -10.93 21.41
C GLY A 29 -12.75 -10.60 19.92
N GLU A 30 -12.74 -9.32 19.56
CA GLU A 30 -12.79 -8.89 18.16
C GLU A 30 -11.69 -9.63 17.42
N LYS A 31 -12.10 -10.42 16.42
CA LYS A 31 -11.15 -11.19 15.61
C LYS A 31 -10.24 -10.21 14.90
N LEU A 32 -8.94 -10.32 15.15
CA LEU A 32 -7.95 -9.48 14.48
C LEU A 32 -8.01 -9.67 12.96
N PRO A 33 -7.83 -8.60 12.18
CA PRO A 33 -7.76 -8.71 10.73
C PRO A 33 -6.54 -9.53 10.30
N ARG A 34 -6.72 -10.35 9.27
CA ARG A 34 -5.69 -11.21 8.69
C ARG A 34 -4.96 -10.47 7.58
N ILE A 35 -3.69 -10.16 7.77
CA ILE A 35 -2.93 -9.33 6.84
C ILE A 35 -1.69 -10.09 6.33
N ALA A 36 -1.62 -10.25 5.00
CA ALA A 36 -0.42 -10.75 4.34
C ALA A 36 0.59 -9.63 4.06
N ILE A 37 1.87 -9.98 3.96
CA ILE A 37 2.95 -9.08 3.52
C ILE A 37 3.67 -9.74 2.36
N ALA A 38 3.87 -8.99 1.26
CA ALA A 38 4.63 -9.43 0.09
C ALA A 38 5.33 -8.25 -0.57
N GLY A 39 6.40 -8.50 -1.33
CA GLY A 39 7.00 -7.47 -2.18
C GLY A 39 8.39 -7.82 -2.68
N LEU A 40 8.70 -7.27 -3.84
CA LEU A 40 10.04 -7.30 -4.44
C LEU A 40 10.43 -5.87 -4.81
N ALA A 41 11.65 -5.47 -4.54
CA ALA A 41 12.11 -4.11 -4.81
C ALA A 41 13.48 -4.12 -5.46
N ILE A 42 13.58 -3.38 -6.56
CA ILE A 42 14.82 -3.09 -7.26
C ILE A 42 14.60 -1.89 -8.19
N GLU A 43 15.65 -1.14 -8.46
CA GLU A 43 15.80 -0.27 -9.61
C GLU A 43 16.60 -1.01 -10.69
N SER A 44 15.96 -1.39 -11.79
CA SER A 44 16.60 -2.14 -12.88
C SER A 44 16.82 -1.26 -14.10
N SER A 45 18.06 -1.14 -14.55
CA SER A 45 18.37 -0.44 -15.80
C SER A 45 18.35 -1.40 -16.98
N THR A 46 17.57 -1.09 -18.02
CA THR A 46 17.58 -1.81 -19.30
C THR A 46 18.79 -1.44 -20.15
N PHE A 47 19.53 -0.40 -19.79
CA PHE A 47 20.76 0.03 -20.48
C PHE A 47 22.02 -0.62 -19.89
N SER A 48 21.90 -1.34 -18.78
CA SER A 48 23.01 -2.12 -18.21
C SER A 48 23.17 -3.44 -18.96
N PRO A 49 24.41 -3.86 -19.28
CA PRO A 49 24.67 -5.18 -19.86
C PRO A 49 24.56 -6.32 -18.84
N ALA A 50 24.47 -6.02 -17.54
CA ALA A 50 24.35 -7.00 -16.48
C ALA A 50 22.91 -7.50 -16.34
N PHE A 51 22.77 -8.71 -15.78
CA PHE A 51 21.49 -9.26 -15.37
C PHE A 51 21.42 -9.37 -13.84
N THR A 52 20.21 -9.22 -13.32
CA THR A 52 19.93 -9.45 -11.90
C THR A 52 19.27 -10.81 -11.72
N HIS A 53 19.90 -11.69 -10.94
CA HIS A 53 19.44 -13.03 -10.62
C HIS A 53 18.73 -13.09 -9.24
N GLU A 54 18.12 -14.22 -8.92
CA GLU A 54 17.28 -14.37 -7.70
C GLU A 54 18.05 -14.05 -6.42
N GLU A 55 19.29 -14.51 -6.29
CA GLU A 55 20.13 -14.33 -5.10
C GLU A 55 20.41 -12.85 -4.78
N ALA A 56 20.38 -11.97 -5.79
CA ALA A 56 20.60 -10.53 -5.60
C ALA A 56 19.49 -9.88 -4.75
N PHE A 57 18.31 -10.46 -4.72
CA PHE A 57 17.18 -9.93 -3.95
C PHE A 57 17.31 -10.17 -2.44
N LEU A 58 18.25 -10.98 -1.98
CA LEU A 58 18.44 -11.31 -0.56
C LEU A 58 17.08 -11.54 0.14
N ALA A 59 16.21 -12.30 -0.53
CA ALA A 59 14.81 -12.45 -0.15
C ALA A 59 14.68 -13.08 1.24
N ARG A 60 13.87 -12.46 2.10
CA ARG A 60 13.49 -12.97 3.41
C ARG A 60 12.09 -13.53 3.36
N GLU A 61 11.82 -14.55 4.18
CA GLU A 61 10.56 -15.29 4.20
C GLU A 61 9.99 -15.38 5.62
N GLY A 62 8.68 -15.48 5.71
CA GLY A 62 8.00 -15.64 7.00
C GLY A 62 8.39 -14.57 8.02
N GLU A 63 8.68 -14.96 9.26
CA GLU A 63 9.00 -14.03 10.34
C GLU A 63 10.20 -13.11 10.06
N GLU A 64 11.15 -13.51 9.21
CA GLU A 64 12.30 -12.68 8.87
C GLU A 64 11.91 -11.43 8.10
N VAL A 65 10.77 -11.42 7.41
CA VAL A 65 10.22 -10.27 6.68
C VAL A 65 10.02 -9.06 7.59
N PHE A 66 9.69 -9.26 8.86
CA PHE A 66 9.47 -8.15 9.81
C PHE A 66 10.72 -7.32 10.09
N SER A 67 11.90 -7.86 9.82
CA SER A 67 13.16 -7.12 9.97
C SER A 67 13.29 -5.91 9.02
N TYR A 68 12.50 -5.88 7.94
CA TYR A 68 12.38 -4.71 7.06
C TYR A 68 11.53 -3.57 7.66
N TYR A 69 10.77 -3.85 8.74
CA TYR A 69 9.76 -2.93 9.25
C TYR A 69 9.91 -2.71 10.76
N PRO A 70 10.71 -1.73 11.21
CA PRO A 70 10.86 -1.42 12.63
C PRO A 70 9.53 -1.16 13.35
N PHE A 71 8.54 -0.62 12.62
CA PHE A 71 7.18 -0.36 13.10
C PHE A 71 6.31 -1.63 13.24
N LEU A 72 6.82 -2.81 12.84
CA LEU A 72 6.25 -4.14 13.07
C LEU A 72 7.12 -5.01 13.98
N SER A 73 8.01 -4.42 14.77
CA SER A 73 8.72 -5.15 15.82
C SER A 73 7.75 -5.82 16.80
N LYS A 74 8.18 -6.88 17.49
CA LYS A 74 7.31 -7.71 18.35
C LYS A 74 6.50 -6.89 19.37
N ASP A 75 7.06 -5.81 19.90
CA ASP A 75 6.43 -4.99 20.93
C ASP A 75 5.67 -3.78 20.36
N SER A 76 5.75 -3.55 19.07
CA SER A 76 5.09 -2.40 18.44
C SER A 76 3.56 -2.50 18.50
N ILE A 77 2.91 -1.35 18.56
CA ILE A 77 1.44 -1.26 18.54
C ILE A 77 0.89 -1.86 17.25
N ASN A 78 1.51 -1.57 16.10
CA ASN A 78 1.04 -2.06 14.81
C ASN A 78 1.11 -3.59 14.69
N ARG A 79 2.14 -4.23 15.32
CA ARG A 79 2.26 -5.70 15.34
C ARG A 79 1.07 -6.37 16.03
N LYS A 80 0.50 -5.73 17.04
CA LYS A 80 -0.62 -6.25 17.86
C LYS A 80 -1.99 -6.05 17.22
N LYS A 81 -2.09 -5.30 16.11
CA LYS A 81 -3.36 -4.93 15.47
C LYS A 81 -3.88 -5.95 14.46
N ALA A 82 -3.11 -6.97 14.11
CA ALA A 82 -3.48 -7.95 13.11
C ALA A 82 -2.84 -9.32 13.35
N ASP A 83 -3.43 -10.34 12.75
CA ASP A 83 -2.80 -11.63 12.50
C ASP A 83 -2.00 -11.52 11.20
N TRP A 84 -0.70 -11.68 11.30
CA TRP A 84 0.23 -11.41 10.19
C TRP A 84 0.66 -12.68 9.48
N PHE A 85 0.66 -12.62 8.16
CA PHE A 85 1.05 -13.71 7.27
C PHE A 85 2.11 -13.22 6.26
N PRO A 86 3.35 -12.96 6.73
CA PRO A 86 4.42 -12.54 5.85
C PRO A 86 4.80 -13.69 4.90
N THR A 87 4.97 -13.35 3.63
CA THR A 87 5.41 -14.30 2.60
C THR A 87 6.86 -14.05 2.24
N ILE A 88 7.14 -13.35 1.14
CA ILE A 88 8.47 -12.97 0.69
C ILE A 88 8.58 -11.44 0.63
N ARG A 89 9.71 -10.93 1.11
CA ARG A 89 10.16 -9.58 0.84
C ARG A 89 11.61 -9.63 0.38
N GLY A 90 11.82 -9.33 -0.92
CA GLY A 90 13.14 -9.24 -1.53
C GLY A 90 13.53 -7.80 -1.84
N HIS A 91 14.83 -7.48 -1.69
CA HIS A 91 15.38 -6.19 -2.07
C HIS A 91 16.76 -6.38 -2.68
N ALA A 92 16.90 -6.05 -3.96
CA ALA A 92 18.18 -5.99 -4.64
C ALA A 92 18.67 -4.54 -4.74
N LEU A 93 19.99 -4.36 -4.76
CA LEU A 93 20.59 -3.08 -5.06
C LEU A 93 20.28 -2.70 -6.53
N PRO A 94 20.32 -1.39 -6.89
CA PRO A 94 20.20 -0.95 -8.26
C PRO A 94 21.13 -1.73 -9.20
N GLY A 95 20.60 -2.26 -10.30
CA GLY A 95 21.34 -3.17 -11.17
C GLY A 95 20.79 -3.24 -12.59
N GLY A 96 21.15 -4.30 -13.31
CA GLY A 96 20.62 -4.59 -14.64
C GLY A 96 19.24 -5.23 -14.58
N ILE A 97 18.70 -5.51 -15.76
CA ILE A 97 17.40 -6.14 -15.93
C ILE A 97 17.32 -7.48 -15.19
N VAL A 98 16.22 -7.76 -14.53
CA VAL A 98 15.98 -9.02 -13.80
C VAL A 98 15.73 -10.14 -14.80
N THR A 99 16.37 -11.30 -14.62
CA THR A 99 16.08 -12.47 -15.45
C THR A 99 14.65 -12.95 -15.28
N ARG A 100 14.07 -13.50 -16.35
CA ARG A 100 12.71 -14.04 -16.30
C ARG A 100 12.58 -15.14 -15.26
N GLU A 101 13.60 -16.01 -15.17
CA GLU A 101 13.66 -17.12 -14.22
C GLU A 101 13.63 -16.63 -12.76
N ALA A 102 14.42 -15.61 -12.44
CA ALA A 102 14.47 -15.02 -11.10
C ALA A 102 13.10 -14.43 -10.70
N TYR A 103 12.51 -13.68 -11.62
CA TYR A 103 11.18 -13.11 -11.40
C TYR A 103 10.11 -14.19 -11.17
N GLU A 104 10.01 -15.17 -12.08
CA GLU A 104 9.02 -16.25 -11.98
C GLU A 104 9.23 -17.11 -10.71
N SER A 105 10.46 -17.39 -10.33
CA SER A 105 10.77 -18.13 -9.10
C SER A 105 10.24 -17.41 -7.87
N LEU A 106 10.60 -16.14 -7.67
CA LEU A 106 10.20 -15.32 -6.51
C LEU A 106 8.69 -15.07 -6.48
N VAL A 107 8.08 -14.77 -7.63
CA VAL A 107 6.64 -14.54 -7.72
C VAL A 107 5.87 -15.81 -7.41
N ASN A 108 6.18 -16.95 -8.05
CA ASN A 108 5.48 -18.21 -7.82
C ASN A 108 5.60 -18.69 -6.37
N LYS A 109 6.76 -18.50 -5.76
CA LYS A 109 6.99 -18.80 -4.34
C LYS A 109 6.10 -17.93 -3.45
N THR A 110 6.02 -16.62 -3.74
CA THR A 110 5.13 -15.70 -3.03
C THR A 110 3.67 -16.14 -3.14
N LEU A 111 3.19 -16.46 -4.34
CA LEU A 111 1.80 -16.89 -4.57
C LEU A 111 1.49 -18.20 -3.83
N THR A 112 2.39 -19.18 -3.88
CA THR A 112 2.26 -20.44 -3.13
C THR A 112 2.14 -20.22 -1.63
N MET A 113 2.90 -19.25 -1.08
CA MET A 113 2.81 -18.91 0.34
C MET A 113 1.50 -18.21 0.68
N LEU A 114 0.99 -17.33 -0.21
CA LEU A 114 -0.30 -16.69 -0.05
C LEU A 114 -1.45 -17.70 -0.05
N GLU A 115 -1.45 -18.68 -0.95
CA GLU A 115 -2.49 -19.71 -1.05
C GLU A 115 -2.68 -20.53 0.24
N LYS A 116 -1.62 -20.72 1.03
CA LYS A 116 -1.65 -21.55 2.24
C LYS A 116 -2.51 -20.98 3.38
N ASN A 117 -2.73 -19.68 3.42
CA ASN A 117 -3.32 -19.01 4.58
C ASN A 117 -4.55 -18.15 4.25
N LEU A 118 -5.21 -18.40 3.12
CA LEU A 118 -6.45 -17.72 2.74
C LEU A 118 -7.58 -17.96 3.77
N PRO A 119 -8.54 -17.04 3.89
CA PRO A 119 -8.64 -15.73 3.26
C PRO A 119 -7.87 -14.65 4.03
N TYR A 120 -7.59 -13.51 3.37
CA TYR A 120 -7.00 -12.33 3.98
C TYR A 120 -7.98 -11.16 3.95
N ASP A 121 -7.99 -10.34 4.99
CA ASP A 121 -8.71 -9.06 5.04
C ASP A 121 -7.89 -7.96 4.36
N GLY A 122 -6.55 -8.03 4.49
CA GLY A 122 -5.63 -7.08 3.89
C GLY A 122 -4.34 -7.71 3.37
N LEU A 123 -3.66 -6.98 2.48
CA LEU A 123 -2.31 -7.30 2.02
C LEU A 123 -1.48 -6.03 1.92
N PHE A 124 -0.32 -6.03 2.56
CA PHE A 124 0.70 -4.98 2.43
C PHE A 124 1.68 -5.39 1.34
N PHE A 125 1.69 -4.63 0.24
CA PHE A 125 2.53 -4.87 -0.94
C PHE A 125 3.63 -3.82 -1.02
N ASP A 126 4.85 -4.16 -0.57
CA ASP A 126 5.99 -3.25 -0.51
C ASP A 126 6.93 -3.49 -1.69
N ILE A 127 6.89 -2.58 -2.67
CA ILE A 127 7.68 -2.63 -3.90
C ILE A 127 8.50 -1.36 -4.08
N HIS A 128 9.41 -1.37 -5.07
CA HIS A 128 10.05 -0.14 -5.53
C HIS A 128 9.20 0.54 -6.62
N GLY A 129 8.85 -0.19 -7.67
CA GLY A 129 8.13 0.32 -8.83
C GLY A 129 9.00 0.54 -10.06
N ALA A 130 10.28 0.17 -10.01
CA ALA A 130 11.23 0.32 -11.11
C ALA A 130 11.93 -1.00 -11.47
N MET A 131 11.24 -2.13 -11.28
CA MET A 131 11.73 -3.43 -11.72
C MET A 131 11.52 -3.60 -13.21
N SER A 132 12.58 -3.91 -13.94
CA SER A 132 12.53 -4.37 -15.33
C SER A 132 12.84 -5.86 -15.38
N VAL A 133 12.07 -6.62 -16.14
CA VAL A 133 12.23 -8.07 -16.30
C VAL A 133 12.31 -8.41 -17.77
N VAL A 134 13.20 -9.33 -18.13
CA VAL A 134 13.35 -9.79 -19.52
C VAL A 134 11.98 -10.23 -20.07
N GLU A 135 11.62 -9.66 -21.23
CA GLU A 135 10.37 -9.95 -21.94
C GLU A 135 9.07 -9.69 -21.11
N LEU A 136 9.09 -8.66 -20.25
CA LEU A 136 7.92 -8.27 -19.46
C LEU A 136 7.86 -6.75 -19.27
N ASP A 137 6.92 -6.09 -19.89
CA ASP A 137 6.80 -4.62 -19.92
C ASP A 137 6.34 -3.99 -18.59
N ASP A 138 5.62 -4.76 -17.74
CA ASP A 138 5.06 -4.26 -16.48
C ASP A 138 5.13 -5.33 -15.38
N PRO A 139 6.33 -5.58 -14.81
CA PRO A 139 6.51 -6.63 -13.80
C PRO A 139 5.68 -6.43 -12.53
N GLU A 140 5.60 -5.21 -12.02
CA GLU A 140 4.79 -4.94 -10.83
C GLU A 140 3.29 -5.03 -11.12
N GLY A 141 2.86 -4.65 -12.32
CA GLY A 141 1.47 -4.83 -12.76
C GLY A 141 1.11 -6.32 -12.94
N ASP A 142 2.02 -7.12 -13.48
CA ASP A 142 1.86 -8.58 -13.56
C ASP A 142 1.81 -9.21 -12.16
N PHE A 143 2.75 -8.87 -11.30
CA PHE A 143 2.85 -9.41 -9.95
C PHE A 143 1.58 -9.12 -9.14
N ILE A 144 1.13 -7.86 -9.09
CA ILE A 144 -0.08 -7.51 -8.35
C ILE A 144 -1.34 -8.16 -8.96
N THR A 145 -1.38 -8.36 -10.27
CA THR A 145 -2.48 -9.04 -10.95
C THR A 145 -2.55 -10.51 -10.52
N ARG A 146 -1.41 -11.19 -10.43
CA ARG A 146 -1.34 -12.57 -9.94
C ARG A 146 -1.71 -12.66 -8.46
N ILE A 147 -1.19 -11.74 -7.63
CA ILE A 147 -1.59 -11.64 -6.21
C ILE A 147 -3.11 -11.46 -6.10
N ARG A 148 -3.69 -10.53 -6.85
CA ARG A 148 -5.14 -10.25 -6.82
C ARG A 148 -5.98 -11.48 -7.18
N LYS A 149 -5.52 -12.31 -8.12
CA LYS A 149 -6.19 -13.58 -8.45
C LYS A 149 -6.20 -14.56 -7.27
N VAL A 150 -5.12 -14.61 -6.48
CA VAL A 150 -5.01 -15.50 -5.32
C VAL A 150 -5.83 -14.98 -4.14
N VAL A 151 -5.62 -13.72 -3.74
CA VAL A 151 -6.25 -13.19 -2.52
C VAL A 151 -7.71 -12.78 -2.72
N GLY A 152 -8.16 -12.69 -3.96
CA GLY A 152 -9.54 -12.34 -4.30
C GLY A 152 -9.80 -10.82 -4.30
N LYS A 153 -11.00 -10.47 -4.75
CA LYS A 153 -11.39 -9.06 -4.94
C LYS A 153 -11.70 -8.32 -3.64
N GLU A 154 -12.00 -9.01 -2.55
CA GLU A 154 -12.43 -8.38 -1.29
C GLU A 154 -11.23 -7.92 -0.44
N THR A 155 -10.09 -8.61 -0.53
CA THR A 155 -8.86 -8.22 0.20
C THR A 155 -8.43 -6.80 -0.16
N ILE A 156 -8.21 -5.95 0.85
CA ILE A 156 -7.69 -4.59 0.64
C ILE A 156 -6.19 -4.66 0.43
N ILE A 157 -5.70 -4.21 -0.72
CA ILE A 157 -4.26 -4.16 -1.01
C ILE A 157 -3.75 -2.74 -0.83
N SER A 158 -2.79 -2.58 0.09
CA SER A 158 -2.06 -1.33 0.30
C SER A 158 -0.64 -1.45 -0.21
N THR A 159 -0.26 -0.60 -1.14
CA THR A 159 1.04 -0.61 -1.81
C THR A 159 1.91 0.55 -1.33
N SER A 160 3.18 0.27 -1.00
CA SER A 160 4.22 1.26 -0.74
C SER A 160 5.25 1.26 -1.85
N MET A 161 5.63 2.46 -2.33
CA MET A 161 6.55 2.63 -3.45
C MET A 161 7.56 3.76 -3.21
N ASP A 162 8.66 3.68 -3.94
CA ASP A 162 9.58 4.80 -4.16
C ASP A 162 8.97 5.82 -5.13
N LEU A 163 9.36 7.09 -5.02
CA LEU A 163 8.92 8.16 -5.94
C LEU A 163 9.53 8.05 -7.34
N HIS A 164 10.62 7.28 -7.50
CA HIS A 164 11.24 6.95 -8.78
C HIS A 164 10.64 5.68 -9.41
N GLY A 165 9.48 5.24 -8.95
CA GLY A 165 8.75 4.12 -9.52
C GLY A 165 7.86 4.51 -10.70
N ASN A 166 7.46 3.50 -11.46
CA ASN A 166 6.50 3.59 -12.55
C ASN A 166 5.14 3.03 -12.10
N VAL A 167 4.11 3.85 -12.13
CA VAL A 167 2.74 3.43 -11.76
C VAL A 167 1.93 3.19 -13.02
N SER A 168 1.92 1.95 -13.48
CA SER A 168 1.09 1.56 -14.62
C SER A 168 -0.41 1.61 -14.27
N LYS A 169 -1.24 1.67 -15.30
CA LYS A 169 -2.69 1.58 -15.13
C LYS A 169 -3.09 0.25 -14.47
N VAL A 170 -2.39 -0.84 -14.80
CA VAL A 170 -2.63 -2.18 -14.24
C VAL A 170 -2.33 -2.19 -12.74
N LEU A 171 -1.17 -1.66 -12.34
CA LEU A 171 -0.82 -1.52 -10.92
C LEU A 171 -1.85 -0.66 -10.18
N ALA A 172 -2.22 0.50 -10.73
CA ALA A 172 -3.20 1.41 -10.14
C ALA A 172 -4.60 0.79 -9.98
N GLN A 173 -5.01 -0.09 -10.90
CA GLN A 173 -6.31 -0.77 -10.84
C GLN A 173 -6.35 -1.91 -9.82
N ASN A 174 -5.26 -2.65 -9.65
CA ASN A 174 -5.20 -3.83 -8.78
C ASN A 174 -4.80 -3.53 -7.32
N THR A 175 -4.24 -2.35 -7.03
CA THR A 175 -4.03 -1.86 -5.66
C THR A 175 -5.21 -1.00 -5.20
N ASP A 176 -5.55 -1.03 -3.91
CA ASP A 176 -6.65 -0.22 -3.36
C ASP A 176 -6.14 1.06 -2.71
N LEU A 177 -5.06 0.97 -1.95
CA LEU A 177 -4.34 2.07 -1.32
C LEU A 177 -2.93 2.12 -1.91
N ILE A 178 -2.42 3.29 -2.21
CA ILE A 178 -1.08 3.45 -2.75
C ILE A 178 -0.40 4.65 -2.11
N THR A 179 0.82 4.44 -1.64
CA THR A 179 1.62 5.42 -0.91
C THR A 179 3.00 5.52 -1.54
N CYS A 180 3.54 6.72 -1.61
CA CYS A 180 4.84 7.01 -2.20
C CYS A 180 5.72 7.74 -1.19
N TYR A 181 7.02 7.59 -1.29
CA TYR A 181 7.98 8.46 -0.62
C TYR A 181 7.75 9.90 -1.07
N ARG A 182 7.98 10.85 -0.16
CA ARG A 182 7.82 12.29 -0.44
C ARG A 182 9.14 13.04 -0.43
N MET A 183 10.24 12.33 -0.21
CA MET A 183 11.58 12.90 -0.12
C MET A 183 12.57 12.20 -1.05
N ALA A 184 13.40 12.99 -1.69
CA ALA A 184 14.61 12.57 -2.39
C ALA A 184 15.77 13.49 -1.91
N PRO A 185 16.77 12.99 -1.17
CA PRO A 185 16.98 11.59 -0.72
C PRO A 185 15.85 11.03 0.15
N HIS A 186 15.69 9.70 0.18
CA HIS A 186 14.58 8.94 0.75
C HIS A 186 14.62 8.85 2.29
N GLU A 187 14.72 9.99 2.98
CA GLU A 187 14.75 10.03 4.45
C GLU A 187 13.44 9.58 5.09
N ASP A 188 12.35 9.67 4.34
CA ASP A 188 11.00 9.27 4.76
C ASP A 188 10.60 7.85 4.32
N ALA A 189 11.53 7.02 3.83
CA ALA A 189 11.20 5.68 3.32
C ALA A 189 10.48 4.81 4.35
N ILE A 190 10.98 4.75 5.58
CA ILE A 190 10.35 3.97 6.67
C ILE A 190 9.00 4.56 7.07
N GLU A 191 8.90 5.89 7.20
CA GLU A 191 7.64 6.56 7.53
C GLU A 191 6.58 6.39 6.42
N SER A 192 7.00 6.38 5.16
CA SER A 192 6.09 6.16 4.03
C SER A 192 5.57 4.71 4.00
N LYS A 193 6.41 3.73 4.27
CA LYS A 193 5.98 2.32 4.42
C LYS A 193 5.04 2.15 5.61
N LYS A 194 5.35 2.79 6.73
CA LYS A 194 4.48 2.81 7.91
C LYS A 194 3.13 3.44 7.58
N ARG A 195 3.10 4.59 6.89
CA ARG A 195 1.87 5.27 6.46
C ARG A 195 1.02 4.36 5.54
N ALA A 196 1.63 3.65 4.59
CA ALA A 196 0.92 2.69 3.74
C ALA A 196 0.24 1.59 4.56
N LEU A 197 0.96 1.05 5.55
CA LEU A 197 0.42 0.04 6.45
C LEU A 197 -0.69 0.62 7.36
N GLU A 198 -0.49 1.79 7.93
CA GLU A 198 -1.47 2.43 8.82
C GLU A 198 -2.75 2.81 8.08
N ASN A 199 -2.67 3.24 6.81
CA ASN A 199 -3.83 3.44 5.96
C ASN A 199 -4.64 2.13 5.81
N LEU A 200 -3.97 0.98 5.65
CA LEU A 200 -4.63 -0.33 5.60
C LEU A 200 -5.29 -0.68 6.93
N LEU A 201 -4.55 -0.58 8.03
CA LEU A 201 -5.05 -0.90 9.37
C LEU A 201 -6.28 -0.07 9.73
N VAL A 202 -6.23 1.24 9.49
CA VAL A 202 -7.36 2.16 9.76
C VAL A 202 -8.60 1.77 8.95
N ARG A 203 -8.44 1.35 7.70
CA ARG A 203 -9.58 0.93 6.85
C ARG A 203 -10.22 -0.36 7.37
N LEU A 204 -9.40 -1.30 7.84
CA LEU A 204 -9.87 -2.57 8.41
C LEU A 204 -10.52 -2.35 9.78
N GLU A 205 -9.87 -1.61 10.69
CA GLU A 205 -10.38 -1.31 12.04
C GLU A 205 -11.74 -0.58 12.00
N ASN A 206 -11.89 0.38 11.09
CA ASN A 206 -13.12 1.18 10.98
C ASN A 206 -14.21 0.53 10.11
N GLY A 207 -13.98 -0.65 9.54
CA GLY A 207 -14.91 -1.32 8.64
C GLY A 207 -15.25 -0.54 7.36
N LYS A 208 -14.43 0.48 6.99
CA LYS A 208 -14.68 1.33 5.82
C LYS A 208 -14.38 0.64 4.49
N GLY A 209 -13.69 -0.50 4.52
CA GLY A 209 -13.34 -1.24 3.32
C GLY A 209 -12.42 -0.45 2.37
N LYS A 210 -12.52 -0.71 1.08
CA LYS A 210 -11.72 -0.05 0.05
C LYS A 210 -12.05 1.44 -0.06
N PRO A 211 -11.07 2.30 -0.49
CA PRO A 211 -11.38 3.68 -0.85
C PRO A 211 -12.48 3.73 -1.91
N ALA A 212 -13.42 4.66 -1.76
CA ALA A 212 -14.50 4.80 -2.71
C ALA A 212 -14.02 5.33 -4.09
N TYR A 213 -12.92 6.11 -4.09
CA TYR A 213 -12.38 6.74 -5.30
C TYR A 213 -10.86 6.73 -5.33
N LYS A 214 -10.33 6.52 -6.54
CA LYS A 214 -8.92 6.70 -6.89
C LYS A 214 -8.84 7.54 -8.17
N ALA A 215 -7.98 8.54 -8.18
CA ALA A 215 -7.60 9.26 -9.38
C ALA A 215 -6.16 8.86 -9.75
N TRP A 216 -5.95 8.44 -10.98
CA TRP A 216 -4.65 8.15 -11.58
C TRP A 216 -4.49 9.04 -12.81
N ILE A 217 -3.51 9.94 -12.79
CA ILE A 217 -3.26 10.90 -13.87
C ILE A 217 -1.82 10.70 -14.34
N PRO A 218 -1.61 10.11 -15.54
CA PRO A 218 -0.29 10.08 -16.15
C PRO A 218 0.10 11.50 -16.60
N VAL A 219 1.30 11.91 -16.23
CA VAL A 219 1.87 13.20 -16.62
C VAL A 219 3.05 12.91 -17.54
N PRO A 220 3.07 13.42 -18.78
CA PRO A 220 4.11 13.09 -19.76
C PRO A 220 5.43 13.82 -19.42
N ILE A 221 5.99 13.47 -18.28
CA ILE A 221 7.25 13.92 -17.72
C ILE A 221 8.03 12.68 -17.31
N LEU A 222 9.32 12.67 -17.55
CA LEU A 222 10.25 11.65 -17.13
C LEU A 222 11.51 12.34 -16.62
N LEU A 223 11.81 12.16 -15.34
CA LEU A 223 12.90 12.86 -14.67
C LEU A 223 13.92 11.85 -14.12
N PRO A 224 15.21 12.05 -14.41
CA PRO A 224 16.26 11.26 -13.78
C PRO A 224 16.33 11.59 -12.28
N GLY A 225 16.52 10.55 -11.45
CA GLY A 225 16.48 10.66 -10.00
C GLY A 225 17.40 11.73 -9.41
N GLU A 226 18.60 11.87 -9.97
CA GLU A 226 19.59 12.90 -9.57
C GLU A 226 19.12 14.35 -9.80
N LYS A 227 18.07 14.57 -10.61
CA LYS A 227 17.48 15.89 -10.87
C LYS A 227 16.21 16.15 -10.05
N THR A 228 15.77 15.21 -9.23
CA THR A 228 14.48 15.26 -8.52
C THR A 228 14.60 15.49 -7.02
N SER A 229 15.74 16.01 -6.56
CA SER A 229 15.93 16.32 -5.14
C SER A 229 14.80 17.20 -4.59
N THR A 230 14.17 16.76 -3.52
CA THR A 230 13.12 17.52 -2.83
C THR A 230 13.69 18.55 -1.83
N ARG A 231 15.02 18.68 -1.75
CA ARG A 231 15.70 19.69 -0.93
C ARG A 231 15.96 20.99 -1.66
N ILE A 232 15.92 20.97 -2.99
CA ILE A 232 16.16 22.13 -3.87
C ILE A 232 14.99 22.36 -4.82
N GLU A 233 14.90 23.58 -5.37
CA GLU A 233 13.87 23.88 -6.37
C GLU A 233 14.18 23.16 -7.70
N PRO A 234 13.16 22.77 -8.48
CA PRO A 234 11.73 22.93 -8.20
C PRO A 234 11.11 21.78 -7.39
N GLY A 235 11.88 20.70 -7.14
CA GLY A 235 11.40 19.53 -6.40
C GLY A 235 10.86 19.90 -5.02
N LYS A 236 11.56 20.80 -4.30
CA LYS A 236 11.15 21.27 -2.97
C LYS A 236 9.74 21.85 -2.96
N SER A 237 9.47 22.84 -3.80
CA SER A 237 8.15 23.47 -3.88
C SER A 237 7.07 22.54 -4.43
N LEU A 238 7.42 21.62 -5.34
CA LEU A 238 6.48 20.64 -5.89
C LEU A 238 6.03 19.66 -4.79
N TYR A 239 6.96 19.00 -4.13
CA TYR A 239 6.66 17.97 -3.11
C TYR A 239 6.09 18.57 -1.82
N ALA A 240 6.38 19.84 -1.49
CA ALA A 240 5.74 20.54 -0.38
C ALA A 240 4.20 20.62 -0.51
N LYS A 241 3.65 20.45 -1.72
CA LYS A 241 2.19 20.44 -1.96
C LYS A 241 1.53 19.10 -1.64
N VAL A 242 2.30 17.99 -1.58
CA VAL A 242 1.75 16.64 -1.44
C VAL A 242 1.13 16.42 -0.06
N LYS A 243 1.83 16.77 1.02
CA LYS A 243 1.28 16.59 2.36
C LYS A 243 0.00 17.39 2.60
N PRO A 244 -0.06 18.71 2.32
CA PRO A 244 -1.32 19.47 2.45
C PRO A 244 -2.46 18.93 1.57
N ALA A 245 -2.13 18.30 0.43
CA ALA A 245 -3.12 17.65 -0.43
C ALA A 245 -3.66 16.37 0.22
N ALA A 246 -2.80 15.58 0.84
CA ALA A 246 -3.19 14.35 1.55
C ALA A 246 -3.95 14.63 2.85
N ASP A 247 -3.69 15.75 3.51
CA ASP A 247 -4.34 16.13 4.79
C ASP A 247 -5.77 16.69 4.61
N GLN A 248 -6.27 16.83 3.36
CA GLN A 248 -7.64 17.31 3.13
C GLN A 248 -8.66 16.25 3.57
N GLU A 249 -9.75 16.72 4.18
CA GLU A 249 -10.89 15.85 4.50
C GLU A 249 -11.40 15.13 3.24
N GLY A 250 -11.66 13.83 3.34
CA GLY A 250 -12.08 13.00 2.21
C GLY A 250 -10.94 12.40 1.39
N ILE A 251 -9.67 12.77 1.67
CA ILE A 251 -8.46 12.15 1.10
C ILE A 251 -7.85 11.17 2.10
N ILE A 252 -7.36 10.05 1.61
CA ILE A 252 -6.60 9.06 2.38
C ILE A 252 -5.11 9.24 2.16
N ASP A 253 -4.69 9.35 0.89
CA ASP A 253 -3.31 9.68 0.53
C ASP A 253 -3.24 10.36 -0.85
N ALA A 254 -2.15 11.10 -1.06
CA ALA A 254 -1.81 11.74 -2.32
C ALA A 254 -0.32 11.57 -2.59
N ALA A 255 0.04 11.35 -3.86
CA ALA A 255 1.41 11.05 -4.24
C ALA A 255 1.75 11.52 -5.65
N ILE A 256 3.03 11.82 -5.88
CA ILE A 256 3.63 12.14 -7.17
C ILE A 256 4.78 11.16 -7.40
N TRP A 257 4.79 10.50 -8.55
CA TRP A 257 5.91 9.72 -9.07
C TRP A 257 6.55 10.46 -10.22
N VAL A 258 7.86 10.44 -10.29
CA VAL A 258 8.63 11.12 -11.35
C VAL A 258 9.02 10.17 -12.49
N GLY A 259 8.78 8.87 -12.32
CA GLY A 259 9.18 7.83 -13.25
C GLY A 259 10.64 7.39 -13.06
N TYR A 260 11.07 6.44 -13.89
CA TYR A 260 12.42 5.88 -13.82
C TYR A 260 13.04 5.79 -15.22
N PRO A 261 13.80 6.80 -15.68
CA PRO A 261 14.25 6.93 -17.07
C PRO A 261 15.35 5.93 -17.48
N TRP A 262 15.94 5.23 -16.51
CA TRP A 262 16.98 4.23 -16.76
C TRP A 262 16.43 2.87 -17.21
N ALA A 263 15.11 2.81 -17.50
CA ALA A 263 14.45 1.69 -18.11
C ALA A 263 13.67 2.15 -19.35
N ASP A 264 13.87 1.49 -20.48
CA ASP A 264 13.11 1.71 -21.72
C ASP A 264 11.84 0.86 -21.70
N GLU A 265 10.80 1.38 -21.04
CA GLU A 265 9.54 0.68 -20.81
C GLU A 265 8.34 1.57 -21.14
N PRO A 266 7.24 0.99 -21.72
CA PRO A 266 6.05 1.75 -22.11
C PRO A 266 5.34 2.47 -20.95
N ARG A 267 5.49 1.97 -19.70
CA ARG A 267 4.89 2.53 -18.49
C ARG A 267 5.69 3.68 -17.87
N ASN A 268 6.79 4.06 -18.47
CA ASN A 268 7.75 4.99 -17.90
C ASN A 268 7.35 6.45 -18.13
N HIS A 269 6.67 7.03 -17.16
CA HIS A 269 6.25 8.43 -17.14
C HIS A 269 5.93 8.88 -15.70
N GLY A 270 5.83 10.18 -15.49
CA GLY A 270 5.33 10.73 -14.23
C GLY A 270 3.86 10.39 -13.98
N VAL A 271 3.50 10.24 -12.72
CA VAL A 271 2.12 9.92 -12.31
C VAL A 271 1.73 10.72 -11.08
N VAL A 272 0.49 11.16 -11.03
CA VAL A 272 -0.17 11.62 -9.81
C VAL A 272 -1.27 10.64 -9.45
N MET A 273 -1.28 10.19 -8.19
CA MET A 273 -2.40 9.43 -7.64
C MET A 273 -2.94 10.08 -6.37
N VAL A 274 -4.27 10.03 -6.25
CA VAL A 274 -4.99 10.44 -5.05
C VAL A 274 -6.04 9.38 -4.73
N THR A 275 -6.07 8.92 -3.49
CA THR A 275 -7.06 7.97 -2.97
C THR A 275 -7.89 8.64 -1.89
N GLY A 276 -9.20 8.36 -1.85
CA GLY A 276 -10.09 8.93 -0.84
C GLY A 276 -11.54 8.48 -0.98
N ASP A 277 -12.39 9.04 -0.14
CA ASP A 277 -13.80 8.67 -0.08
C ASP A 277 -14.73 9.75 -0.66
N GLU A 278 -14.21 10.93 -1.01
CA GLU A 278 -14.96 12.06 -1.56
C GLU A 278 -14.60 12.36 -3.02
N LYS A 279 -15.44 11.96 -3.97
CA LYS A 279 -15.16 12.02 -5.43
C LYS A 279 -14.63 13.38 -5.89
N LYS A 280 -15.33 14.47 -5.53
CA LYS A 280 -14.98 15.83 -5.98
C LYS A 280 -13.63 16.28 -5.41
N VAL A 281 -13.34 15.92 -4.16
CA VAL A 281 -12.09 16.28 -3.49
C VAL A 281 -10.94 15.50 -4.11
N VAL A 282 -11.11 14.19 -4.32
CA VAL A 282 -10.12 13.31 -4.97
C VAL A 282 -9.77 13.83 -6.37
N SER A 283 -10.78 14.09 -7.23
CA SER A 283 -10.55 14.53 -8.60
C SER A 283 -9.84 15.89 -8.65
N LYS A 284 -10.36 16.89 -7.93
CA LYS A 284 -9.76 18.24 -7.93
C LYS A 284 -8.35 18.27 -7.35
N THR A 285 -8.08 17.43 -6.35
CA THR A 285 -6.76 17.36 -5.74
C THR A 285 -5.76 16.72 -6.69
N ALA A 286 -6.16 15.64 -7.38
CA ALA A 286 -5.31 14.98 -8.39
C ALA A 286 -5.01 15.94 -9.57
N GLU A 287 -6.02 16.62 -10.12
CA GLU A 287 -5.85 17.59 -11.19
C GLU A 287 -4.88 18.71 -10.79
N ARG A 288 -5.07 19.32 -9.62
CA ARG A 288 -4.20 20.39 -9.12
C ARG A 288 -2.74 19.96 -8.91
N LEU A 289 -2.51 18.74 -8.41
CA LEU A 289 -1.16 18.18 -8.27
C LEU A 289 -0.54 17.89 -9.64
N ALA A 290 -1.32 17.34 -10.58
CA ALA A 290 -0.84 17.07 -11.94
C ALA A 290 -0.50 18.37 -12.70
N GLU A 291 -1.33 19.40 -12.60
CA GLU A 291 -1.04 20.75 -13.14
C GLU A 291 0.22 21.34 -12.50
N SER A 292 0.39 21.20 -11.19
CA SER A 292 1.58 21.68 -10.49
C SER A 292 2.83 20.97 -10.97
N PHE A 293 2.77 19.66 -11.17
CA PHE A 293 3.87 18.86 -11.70
C PHE A 293 4.18 19.26 -13.15
N TRP A 294 3.16 19.34 -14.01
CA TRP A 294 3.32 19.77 -15.39
C TRP A 294 3.94 21.15 -15.52
N ASN A 295 3.51 22.10 -14.70
CA ASN A 295 4.03 23.47 -14.72
C ASN A 295 5.47 23.59 -14.22
N ALA A 296 5.89 22.71 -13.31
CA ALA A 296 7.26 22.66 -12.81
C ALA A 296 8.26 22.06 -13.82
N ARG A 297 7.81 21.34 -14.86
CA ARG A 297 8.67 20.59 -15.79
C ARG A 297 9.81 21.38 -16.43
N LYS A 298 9.57 22.68 -16.72
CA LYS A 298 10.57 23.54 -17.36
C LYS A 298 11.59 24.15 -16.39
N GLN A 299 11.39 23.90 -15.08
CA GLN A 299 12.27 24.43 -14.05
C GLN A 299 13.28 23.39 -13.59
N PHE A 300 13.04 22.11 -13.92
CA PHE A 300 14.05 21.08 -13.73
C PHE A 300 15.16 21.29 -14.76
N ASP A 301 16.39 21.29 -14.29
CA ASP A 301 17.57 21.49 -15.10
C ASP A 301 18.10 20.14 -15.62
N PHE A 302 18.12 19.99 -16.94
CA PHE A 302 18.56 18.78 -17.64
C PHE A 302 19.82 19.04 -18.43
#